data_a00277ca9c6f53a74a436269d063a23d
#
_entry.id   a00277ca9c6f53a74a436269d063a23d
#
_cell.length_a   1.000
_cell.length_b   1.000
_cell.length_c   1.000
_cell.angle_alpha   90.00
_cell.angle_beta   90.00
_cell.angle_gamma   90.00
#
_symmetry.space_group_name_H-M   'P 1'
#
loop_
_entity.id
_entity.type
_entity.pdbx_description
1 polymer ?
#
loop_
_entity_poly.entity_id
_entity_poly.type
_entity_poly.pdbx_seq_one_letter_code
_entity_poly.pdbx_strand_id
1 'polypeptide(L)' 'MAYKEKDTKKWTAQWFETNARGEKKKRRKRGFETKREALEYERQKKLNNSRSM' A
#
# COMPACT_ATOMS: atom_id res chain seq x y z
N MET A 1 -3.84 -0.74 -4.49
CA MET A 1 -4.10 -2.02 -5.13
C MET A 1 -2.84 -2.83 -5.24
N ALA A 2 -2.92 -4.09 -4.96
CA ALA A 2 -1.75 -4.96 -5.02
C ALA A 2 -1.66 -5.61 -6.39
N TYR A 3 -0.45 -5.73 -6.89
CA TYR A 3 -0.26 -6.40 -8.17
C TYR A 3 1.06 -7.17 -8.13
N LYS A 4 1.16 -8.17 -8.99
CA LYS A 4 2.31 -9.04 -9.00
C LYS A 4 3.32 -8.58 -10.04
N GLU A 5 4.58 -8.51 -9.65
CA GLU A 5 5.62 -8.11 -10.57
C GLU A 5 6.05 -9.30 -11.41
N LYS A 6 6.31 -9.05 -12.66
CA LYS A 6 6.71 -10.12 -13.54
C LYS A 6 8.15 -10.54 -13.29
N ASP A 7 9.01 -9.59 -13.02
CA ASP A 7 10.44 -9.90 -12.93
C ASP A 7 10.76 -10.65 -11.66
N THR A 8 10.25 -10.21 -10.53
CA THR A 8 10.63 -10.82 -9.28
C THR A 8 9.58 -11.77 -8.74
N LYS A 9 8.42 -11.81 -9.38
CA LYS A 9 7.32 -12.64 -8.91
C LYS A 9 6.91 -12.26 -7.51
N LYS A 10 7.17 -11.04 -7.12
CA LYS A 10 6.77 -10.56 -5.82
C LYS A 10 5.58 -9.63 -5.97
N TRP A 11 4.83 -9.48 -4.90
CA TRP A 11 3.65 -8.62 -4.95
C TRP A 11 4.01 -7.23 -4.47
N THR A 12 3.33 -6.25 -5.01
CA THR A 12 3.57 -4.85 -4.67
C THR A 12 2.28 -4.27 -4.13
N ALA A 13 2.38 -3.67 -2.95
CA ALA A 13 1.24 -2.97 -2.36
C ALA A 13 1.28 -1.51 -2.80
N GLN A 14 0.12 -0.95 -3.06
CA GLN A 14 0.03 0.41 -3.53
C GLN A 14 -1.10 1.12 -2.82
N TRP A 15 -0.84 2.31 -2.31
CA TRP A 15 -1.85 3.05 -1.58
C TRP A 15 -1.56 4.54 -1.72
N PHE A 16 -2.53 5.35 -1.30
CA PHE A 16 -2.35 6.78 -1.28
C PHE A 16 -2.30 7.26 0.15
N GLU A 17 -1.37 8.14 0.44
CA GLU A 17 -1.23 8.72 1.75
C GLU A 17 -1.57 10.19 1.70
N THR A 18 -2.24 10.66 2.73
CA THR A 18 -2.56 12.08 2.85
C THR A 18 -1.68 12.67 3.93
N ASN A 19 -0.90 13.68 3.58
CA ASN A 19 -0.02 14.28 4.57
C ASN A 19 -0.76 15.39 5.33
N ALA A 20 -0.05 16.10 6.20
CA ALA A 20 -0.67 17.12 7.03
C ALA A 20 -1.26 18.25 6.22
N ARG A 21 -0.75 18.45 5.02
CA ARG A 21 -1.27 19.50 4.18
C ARG A 21 -2.52 19.09 3.44
N GLY A 22 -2.90 17.85 3.52
CA GLY A 22 -4.02 17.35 2.77
C GLY A 22 -3.68 16.89 1.37
N GLU A 23 -2.41 16.79 1.06
CA GLU A 23 -2.00 16.34 -0.26
C GLU A 23 -1.93 14.83 -0.31
N LYS A 24 -2.38 14.27 -1.40
CA LYS A 24 -2.34 12.84 -1.57
C LYS A 24 -1.08 12.44 -2.32
N LYS A 25 -0.35 11.52 -1.77
CA LYS A 25 0.85 11.02 -2.42
C LYS A 25 0.74 9.54 -2.66
N LYS A 26 1.15 9.12 -3.84
CA LYS A 26 1.10 7.72 -4.19
C LYS A 26 2.29 7.01 -3.60
N ARG A 27 2.04 5.97 -2.85
CA ARG A 27 3.09 5.18 -2.23
C ARG A 27 2.97 3.74 -2.65
N ARG A 28 4.06 3.04 -2.65
CA ARG A 28 4.04 1.63 -2.95
C ARG A 28 5.22 0.96 -2.29
N LYS A 29 5.04 -0.30 -2.01
CA LYS A 29 6.10 -1.10 -1.42
C LYS A 29 6.02 -2.49 -2.00
N ARG A 30 7.14 -3.02 -2.42
CA ARG A 30 7.16 -4.34 -2.98
C ARG A 30 8.01 -5.25 -2.12
N GLY A 31 8.11 -6.51 -2.51
CA GLY A 31 8.83 -7.47 -1.71
C GLY A 31 7.92 -8.36 -0.92
N PHE A 32 6.61 -8.28 -1.17
CA PHE A 32 5.67 -9.17 -0.50
C PHE A 32 5.64 -10.50 -1.21
N GLU A 33 5.64 -11.56 -0.46
CA GLU A 33 5.67 -12.88 -1.05
C GLU A 33 4.31 -13.31 -1.56
N THR A 34 3.24 -12.82 -0.98
CA THR A 34 1.91 -13.21 -1.40
C THR A 34 1.03 -11.99 -1.55
N LYS A 35 -0.04 -12.18 -2.32
CA LYS A 35 -1.01 -11.12 -2.52
C LYS A 35 -1.64 -10.72 -1.19
N ARG A 36 -1.86 -11.70 -0.34
CA ARG A 36 -2.49 -11.44 0.94
C ARG A 36 -1.67 -10.46 1.78
N GLU A 37 -0.36 -10.67 1.80
CA GLU A 37 0.50 -9.78 2.58
C GLU A 37 0.45 -8.37 2.03
N ALA A 38 0.47 -8.24 0.72
CA ALA A 38 0.41 -6.92 0.12
C ALA A 38 -0.91 -6.23 0.44
N LEU A 39 -2.00 -6.96 0.36
CA LEU A 39 -3.30 -6.38 0.65
C LEU A 39 -3.43 -5.99 2.10
N GLU A 40 -2.89 -6.79 3.00
CA GLU A 40 -2.93 -6.45 4.42
C GLU A 40 -2.13 -5.20 4.69
N TYR A 41 -1.00 -5.05 4.02
CA TYR A 41 -0.20 -3.87 4.19
C TYR A 41 -0.97 -2.63 3.71
N GLU A 42 -1.62 -2.74 2.57
CA GLU A 42 -2.43 -1.64 2.07
C GLU A 42 -3.51 -1.28 3.07
N ARG A 43 -4.15 -2.29 3.63
CA ARG A 43 -5.23 -2.06 4.56
C ARG A 43 -4.75 -1.33 5.79
N GLN A 44 -3.59 -1.73 6.31
CA GLN A 44 -3.06 -1.07 7.49
C GLN A 44 -2.74 0.39 7.20
N LYS A 45 -2.18 0.65 6.03
CA LYS A 45 -1.85 2.02 5.70
C LYS A 45 -3.10 2.86 5.53
N LYS A 46 -4.13 2.29 4.95
CA LYS A 46 -5.37 3.00 4.80
C LYS A 46 -6.00 3.31 6.15
N LEU A 47 -5.98 2.35 7.04
CA LEU A 47 -6.56 2.56 8.36
C LEU A 47 -5.83 3.66 9.11
N ASN A 48 -4.52 3.66 9.01
CA ASN A 48 -3.76 4.68 9.68
C ASN A 48 -4.11 6.06 9.15
N ASN A 49 -4.31 6.16 7.87
CA ASN A 49 -4.62 7.47 7.30
C ASN A 49 -6.02 7.92 7.63
N SER A 50 -6.95 7.01 7.76
CA SER A 50 -8.30 7.46 7.96
C SER A 50 -8.68 7.51 9.39
N ARG A 51 -7.75 7.35 10.37
CA ARG A 51 -8.11 7.40 11.64
C ARG A 51 -8.35 8.68 12.00
N SER A 52 -8.83 9.39 11.68
CA SER A 52 -8.98 10.62 12.03
C SER A 52 -9.89 10.76 13.04
N MET A 53 -10.28 10.43 13.44
CA MET A 53 -10.99 10.68 14.29
C MET A 53 -11.00 11.29 14.87
#